data_c0c7f9f956b9bee472330cc9f36eb36d
#
_entry.id   c0c7f9f956b9bee472330cc9f36eb36d
#
_cell.length_a   1.000
_cell.length_b   1.000
_cell.length_c   1.000
_cell.angle_alpha   90.00
_cell.angle_beta   90.00
_cell.angle_gamma   90.00
#
_symmetry.space_group_name_H-M   'P 1'
#
loop_
_entity.id
_entity.type
_entity.pdbx_description
1 polymer ?
#
loop_
_entity_poly.entity_id
_entity_poly.type
_entity_poly.pdbx_seq_one_letter_code
_entity_poly.pdbx_strand_id
1 'polypeptide(L)'
;MRKPDKVSAVEKRKREKLGKALKQLREKRNLSLREVAEPIGIVASQLMTLESGINVPSPRVYNGLVNLLKPSASQRKSWDKLYSELRGTPPPAVCEIVMATEGMNDVIRLLEGVSLTPEQLQELKETLLRFRPPDKGGGECDRPV
;
A
#
# COMPACT_ATOMS: atom_id res chain seq x y z
N MET A 1 31.37 -3.88 14.33
CA MET A 1 30.93 -3.94 12.92
C MET A 1 29.70 -4.85 12.82
N ARG A 2 28.55 -4.29 12.60
CA ARG A 2 27.39 -5.09 12.22
C ARG A 2 27.62 -5.58 10.79
N LYS A 3 27.59 -6.91 10.61
CA LYS A 3 27.53 -7.49 9.27
C LYS A 3 26.28 -6.91 8.59
N PRO A 4 26.36 -6.50 7.30
CA PRO A 4 25.16 -6.13 6.57
C PRO A 4 24.23 -7.33 6.65
N ASP A 5 23.06 -7.11 7.22
CA ASP A 5 22.03 -8.13 7.28
C ASP A 5 21.77 -8.59 5.85
N LYS A 6 22.12 -9.82 5.57
CA LYS A 6 21.78 -10.43 4.30
C LYS A 6 20.27 -10.43 4.20
N VAL A 7 19.75 -9.53 3.38
CA VAL A 7 18.34 -9.53 3.01
C VAL A 7 17.96 -10.96 2.70
N SER A 8 17.00 -11.51 3.43
CA SER A 8 16.59 -12.89 3.24
C SER A 8 16.12 -13.09 1.79
N ALA A 9 16.30 -14.29 1.24
CA ALA A 9 15.84 -14.61 -0.11
C ALA A 9 14.34 -14.34 -0.29
N VAL A 10 13.56 -14.52 0.78
CA VAL A 10 12.12 -14.22 0.81
C VAL A 10 11.85 -12.73 0.70
N GLU A 11 12.57 -11.92 1.46
CA GLU A 11 12.45 -10.46 1.40
C GLU A 11 12.85 -9.92 0.04
N LYS A 12 13.93 -10.40 -0.52
CA LYS A 12 14.38 -10.03 -1.86
C LYS A 12 13.31 -10.32 -2.91
N ARG A 13 12.69 -11.49 -2.87
CA ARG A 13 11.59 -11.86 -3.78
C ARG A 13 10.39 -10.92 -3.64
N LYS A 14 10.04 -10.54 -2.43
CA LYS A 14 8.94 -9.59 -2.16
C LYS A 14 9.24 -8.22 -2.73
N ARG A 15 10.46 -7.72 -2.56
CA ARG A 15 10.92 -6.43 -3.12
C ARG A 15 10.85 -6.45 -4.65
N GLU A 16 11.35 -7.50 -5.27
CA GLU A 16 11.33 -7.69 -6.72
C GLU A 16 9.89 -7.78 -7.25
N LYS A 17 9.03 -8.49 -6.54
CA LYS A 17 7.62 -8.65 -6.90
C LYS A 17 6.87 -7.32 -6.86
N LEU A 18 7.08 -6.54 -5.80
CA LEU A 18 6.49 -5.20 -5.69
C LEU A 18 7.03 -4.27 -6.78
N GLY A 19 8.35 -4.24 -6.97
CA GLY A 19 9.00 -3.42 -7.98
C GLY A 19 8.54 -3.74 -9.40
N LYS A 20 8.41 -5.02 -9.71
CA LYS A 20 7.88 -5.48 -11.00
C LYS A 20 6.44 -5.05 -11.22
N ALA A 21 5.60 -5.14 -10.19
CA ALA A 21 4.22 -4.69 -10.25
C ALA A 21 4.12 -3.18 -10.51
N LEU A 22 4.95 -2.38 -9.85
CA LEU A 22 5.04 -0.93 -10.08
C LEU A 22 5.44 -0.61 -11.53
N LYS A 23 6.48 -1.27 -12.01
CA LYS A 23 6.97 -1.11 -13.38
C LYS A 23 5.91 -1.48 -14.42
N GLN A 24 5.25 -2.61 -14.25
CA GLN A 24 4.21 -3.09 -15.17
C GLN A 24 3.06 -2.09 -15.27
N LEU A 25 2.60 -1.55 -14.16
CA LEU A 25 1.51 -0.57 -14.18
C LEU A 25 1.96 0.75 -14.80
N ARG A 26 3.17 1.22 -14.49
CA ARG A 26 3.75 2.40 -15.11
C ARG A 26 3.79 2.27 -16.63
N GLU A 27 4.33 1.16 -17.13
CA GLU A 27 4.42 0.90 -18.57
C GLU A 27 3.04 0.76 -19.22
N LYS A 28 2.09 0.12 -18.54
CA LYS A 28 0.71 0.03 -18.99
C LYS A 28 0.04 1.41 -19.13
N ARG A 29 0.42 2.36 -18.29
CA ARG A 29 -0.03 3.75 -18.34
C ARG A 29 0.75 4.60 -19.35
N ASN A 30 1.72 4.03 -20.06
CA ASN A 30 2.60 4.73 -20.99
C ASN A 30 3.36 5.90 -20.34
N LEU A 31 3.77 5.74 -19.09
CA LEU A 31 4.53 6.73 -18.35
C LEU A 31 6.01 6.38 -18.31
N SER A 32 6.86 7.38 -18.51
CA SER A 32 8.30 7.24 -18.33
C SER A 32 8.66 7.22 -16.83
N LEU A 33 9.87 6.80 -16.51
CA LEU A 33 10.40 6.90 -15.14
C LEU A 33 10.34 8.32 -14.61
N ARG A 34 10.67 9.29 -15.44
CA ARG A 34 10.69 10.70 -15.09
C ARG A 34 9.28 11.25 -14.82
N GLU A 35 8.33 10.91 -15.67
CA GLU A 35 6.94 11.34 -15.54
C GLU A 35 6.29 10.83 -14.24
N VAL A 36 6.75 9.71 -13.71
CA VAL A 36 6.28 9.19 -12.42
C VAL A 36 7.10 9.76 -11.26
N ALA A 37 8.41 9.85 -11.41
CA ALA A 37 9.31 10.28 -10.33
C ALA A 37 9.16 11.77 -9.96
N GLU A 38 9.09 12.66 -10.94
CA GLU A 38 9.01 14.11 -10.70
C GLU A 38 7.82 14.54 -9.83
N PRO A 39 6.56 14.11 -10.12
CA PRO A 39 5.42 14.49 -9.27
C PRO A 39 5.50 13.99 -7.83
N ILE A 40 6.23 12.91 -7.62
CA ILE A 40 6.41 12.30 -6.29
C ILE A 40 7.57 12.95 -5.52
N GLY A 41 8.41 13.72 -6.22
CA GLY A 41 9.55 14.40 -5.63
C GLY A 41 10.77 13.49 -5.44
N ILE A 42 10.94 12.49 -6.30
CA ILE A 42 12.12 11.64 -6.39
C ILE A 42 12.76 11.74 -7.76
N VAL A 43 13.99 11.27 -7.89
CA VAL A 43 14.66 11.22 -9.20
C VAL A 43 14.39 9.88 -9.89
N ALA A 44 14.50 9.88 -11.21
CA ALA A 44 14.23 8.68 -12.01
C ALA A 44 15.09 7.47 -11.59
N SER A 45 16.32 7.69 -11.18
CA SER A 45 17.21 6.61 -10.69
C SER A 45 16.71 5.97 -9.40
N GLN A 46 16.08 6.75 -8.51
CA GLN A 46 15.45 6.20 -7.31
C GLN A 46 14.26 5.31 -7.67
N LEU A 47 13.42 5.77 -8.60
CA LEU A 47 12.30 4.96 -9.08
C LEU A 47 12.78 3.66 -9.73
N MET A 48 13.87 3.73 -10.50
CA MET A 48 14.49 2.55 -11.10
C MET A 48 14.93 1.52 -10.03
N THR A 49 15.51 1.96 -8.93
CA THR A 49 15.90 1.07 -7.82
C THR A 49 14.70 0.45 -7.12
N LEU A 50 13.58 1.16 -7.03
CA LEU A 50 12.32 0.63 -6.50
C LEU A 50 11.74 -0.44 -7.44
N GLU A 51 11.72 -0.17 -8.72
CA GLU A 51 11.20 -1.11 -9.73
C GLU A 51 12.06 -2.38 -9.88
N SER A 52 13.35 -2.27 -9.65
CA SER A 52 14.28 -3.42 -9.69
C SER A 52 14.30 -4.24 -8.38
N GLY A 53 13.63 -3.78 -7.33
CA GLY A 53 13.57 -4.49 -6.06
C GLY A 53 14.81 -4.30 -5.17
N ILE A 54 15.64 -3.32 -5.47
CA ILE A 54 16.81 -2.97 -4.64
C ILE A 54 16.37 -2.30 -3.36
N ASN A 55 15.42 -1.38 -3.44
CA ASN A 55 14.89 -0.61 -2.32
C ASN A 55 13.40 -0.83 -2.14
N VAL A 56 12.93 -0.55 -0.93
CA VAL A 56 11.50 -0.50 -0.59
C VAL A 56 11.09 0.98 -0.56
N PRO A 57 9.95 1.35 -1.17
CA PRO A 57 9.48 2.74 -1.12
C PRO A 57 9.22 3.18 0.32
N SER A 58 9.57 4.43 0.63
CA SER A 58 9.17 5.08 1.88
C SER A 58 7.65 5.28 1.91
N PRO A 59 7.04 5.52 3.09
CA PRO A 59 5.59 5.77 3.17
C PRO A 59 5.12 6.88 2.22
N ARG A 60 5.83 7.99 2.18
CA ARG A 60 5.50 9.12 1.30
C ARG A 60 5.57 8.73 -0.19
N VAL A 61 6.64 8.05 -0.58
CA VAL A 61 6.85 7.61 -1.96
C VAL A 61 5.81 6.57 -2.37
N TYR A 62 5.54 5.61 -1.51
CA TYR A 62 4.53 4.58 -1.76
C TYR A 62 3.14 5.19 -1.96
N ASN A 63 2.75 6.11 -1.09
CA ASN A 63 1.47 6.80 -1.21
C ASN A 63 1.39 7.61 -2.52
N GLY A 64 2.47 8.29 -2.89
CA GLY A 64 2.59 9.01 -4.17
C GLY A 64 2.45 8.09 -5.38
N LEU A 65 3.08 6.92 -5.34
CA LEU A 65 2.98 5.92 -6.41
C LEU A 65 1.56 5.38 -6.57
N VAL A 66 0.89 5.07 -5.47
CA VAL A 66 -0.51 4.61 -5.48
C VAL A 66 -1.43 5.68 -6.06
N ASN A 67 -1.27 6.92 -5.64
CA ASN A 67 -2.11 8.03 -6.09
C ASN A 67 -1.88 8.36 -7.57
N LEU A 68 -0.65 8.24 -8.05
CA LEU A 68 -0.30 8.54 -9.44
C LEU A 68 -0.64 7.40 -10.40
N LEU A 69 -0.27 6.18 -10.06
CA LEU A 69 -0.44 5.01 -10.92
C LEU A 69 -1.87 4.45 -10.87
N LYS A 70 -2.60 4.72 -9.80
CA LYS A 70 -4.00 4.28 -9.62
C LYS A 70 -4.20 2.79 -9.90
N PRO A 71 -3.57 1.91 -9.09
CA PRO A 71 -3.79 0.48 -9.22
C PRO A 71 -5.25 0.11 -8.98
N SER A 72 -5.71 -0.97 -9.61
CA SER A 72 -7.03 -1.53 -9.33
C SER A 72 -7.14 -1.97 -7.87
N ALA A 73 -8.37 -2.18 -7.37
CA ALA A 73 -8.58 -2.63 -5.99
C ALA A 73 -7.83 -3.92 -5.67
N SER A 74 -7.79 -4.88 -6.58
CA SER A 74 -7.06 -6.13 -6.39
C SER A 74 -5.54 -5.94 -6.44
N GLN A 75 -5.04 -5.11 -7.35
CA GLN A 75 -3.63 -4.74 -7.41
C GLN A 75 -3.19 -4.01 -6.15
N ARG A 76 -3.98 -3.05 -5.69
CA ARG A 76 -3.68 -2.31 -4.47
C ARG A 76 -3.63 -3.22 -3.24
N LYS A 77 -4.56 -4.16 -3.12
CA LYS A 77 -4.57 -5.15 -2.04
C LYS A 77 -3.28 -5.97 -2.03
N SER A 78 -2.82 -6.41 -3.18
CA SER A 78 -1.56 -7.14 -3.34
C SER A 78 -0.35 -6.27 -2.99
N TRP A 79 -0.32 -5.03 -3.46
CA TRP A 79 0.75 -4.08 -3.18
C TRP A 79 0.82 -3.72 -1.69
N ASP A 80 -0.32 -3.42 -1.08
CA ASP A 80 -0.40 -3.09 0.34
C ASP A 80 0.10 -4.25 1.22
N LYS A 81 -0.22 -5.47 0.85
CA LYS A 81 0.29 -6.65 1.54
C LYS A 81 1.82 -6.74 1.46
N LEU A 82 2.39 -6.62 0.27
CA LEU A 82 3.84 -6.63 0.06
C LEU A 82 4.53 -5.48 0.80
N TYR A 83 3.98 -4.28 0.68
CA TYR A 83 4.50 -3.11 1.36
C TYR A 83 4.53 -3.31 2.88
N SER A 84 3.43 -3.76 3.47
CA SER A 84 3.32 -3.98 4.91
C SER A 84 4.27 -5.07 5.41
N GLU A 85 4.42 -6.15 4.66
CA GLU A 85 5.37 -7.22 4.99
C GLU A 85 6.82 -6.73 4.92
N LEU A 86 7.14 -5.89 3.95
CA LEU A 86 8.50 -5.34 3.77
C LEU A 86 8.84 -4.25 4.78
N ARG A 87 7.88 -3.39 5.12
CA ARG A 87 8.08 -2.27 6.04
C ARG A 87 7.80 -2.62 7.50
N GLY A 88 7.02 -3.67 7.76
CA GLY A 88 6.55 -4.01 9.11
C GLY A 88 5.53 -3.01 9.67
N THR A 89 4.90 -2.23 8.80
CA THR A 89 3.89 -1.22 9.15
C THR A 89 2.70 -1.29 8.22
N PRO A 90 1.50 -0.88 8.67
CA PRO A 90 0.36 -0.76 7.77
C PRO A 90 0.62 0.22 6.63
N PRO A 91 -0.13 0.11 5.52
CA PRO A 91 -0.06 1.10 4.45
C PRO A 91 -0.35 2.52 4.95
N PRO A 92 0.25 3.57 4.37
CA PRO A 92 0.05 4.95 4.83
C PRO A 92 -1.41 5.38 4.92
N ALA A 93 -2.23 4.98 3.96
CA ALA A 93 -3.66 5.31 3.96
C ALA A 93 -4.41 4.71 5.17
N VAL A 94 -4.01 3.52 5.63
CA VAL A 94 -4.57 2.92 6.85
C VAL A 94 -4.12 3.69 8.10
N CYS A 95 -2.86 4.07 8.15
CA CYS A 95 -2.34 4.90 9.24
C CYS A 95 -3.08 6.24 9.32
N GLU A 96 -3.35 6.88 8.19
CA GLU A 96 -4.11 8.13 8.12
C GLU A 96 -5.52 7.97 8.70
N ILE A 97 -6.23 6.88 8.38
CA ILE A 97 -7.56 6.59 8.94
C ILE A 97 -7.50 6.48 10.46
N VAL A 98 -6.50 5.77 10.98
CA VAL A 98 -6.32 5.61 12.43
C VAL A 98 -6.04 6.94 13.10
N MET A 99 -5.21 7.77 12.51
CA MET A 99 -4.85 9.08 13.05
C MET A 99 -5.98 10.10 12.96
N ALA A 100 -6.79 10.03 11.92
CA ALA A 100 -7.89 10.97 11.69
C ALA A 100 -9.18 10.64 12.48
N THR A 101 -9.31 9.40 12.95
CA THR A 101 -10.53 8.95 13.64
C THR A 101 -10.31 8.93 15.15
N GLU A 102 -10.94 9.86 15.84
CA GLU A 102 -10.89 9.89 17.30
C GLU A 102 -11.42 8.58 17.90
N GLY A 103 -10.68 8.04 18.87
CA GLY A 103 -11.01 6.75 19.51
C GLY A 103 -10.61 5.50 18.72
N MET A 104 -10.12 5.63 17.49
CA MET A 104 -9.73 4.47 16.69
C MET A 104 -8.60 3.67 17.34
N ASN A 105 -7.67 4.32 18.02
CA ASN A 105 -6.60 3.64 18.76
C ASN A 105 -7.16 2.72 19.85
N ASP A 106 -8.22 3.13 20.53
CA ASP A 106 -8.86 2.30 21.56
C ASP A 106 -9.53 1.08 20.95
N VAL A 107 -10.19 1.25 19.79
CA VAL A 107 -10.77 0.14 19.04
C VAL A 107 -9.69 -0.88 18.62
N ILE A 108 -8.57 -0.40 18.12
CA ILE A 108 -7.47 -1.27 17.70
C ILE A 108 -6.84 -1.99 18.89
N ARG A 109 -6.72 -1.32 20.04
CA ARG A 109 -6.21 -1.95 21.27
C ARG A 109 -7.07 -3.10 21.77
N LEU A 110 -8.38 -3.12 21.47
CA LEU A 110 -9.24 -4.25 21.78
C LEU A 110 -8.81 -5.56 21.06
N LEU A 111 -8.04 -5.43 20.00
CA LEU A 111 -7.47 -6.56 19.27
C LEU A 111 -6.13 -7.04 19.83
N GLU A 112 -5.59 -6.33 20.83
CA GLU A 112 -4.33 -6.71 21.47
C GLU A 112 -4.50 -8.08 22.17
N GLY A 113 -3.64 -9.02 21.80
CA GLY A 113 -3.71 -10.40 22.33
C GLY A 113 -4.85 -11.24 21.76
N VAL A 114 -5.63 -10.74 20.83
CA VAL A 114 -6.72 -11.49 20.18
C VAL A 114 -6.26 -11.99 18.81
N SER A 115 -6.37 -13.30 18.60
CA SER A 115 -6.18 -13.90 17.28
C SER A 115 -7.54 -14.17 16.68
N LEU A 116 -7.92 -13.35 15.70
CA LEU A 116 -9.21 -13.51 14.99
C LEU A 116 -9.14 -14.69 14.03
N THR A 117 -10.16 -15.56 14.07
CA THR A 117 -10.34 -16.57 13.03
C THR A 117 -10.79 -15.92 11.72
N PRO A 118 -10.62 -16.59 10.57
CA PRO A 118 -11.13 -16.06 9.29
C PRO A 118 -12.62 -15.71 9.32
N GLU A 119 -13.43 -16.51 10.03
CA GLU A 119 -14.87 -16.31 10.19
C GLU A 119 -15.17 -15.05 11.02
N GLN A 120 -14.46 -14.88 12.13
CA GLN A 120 -14.58 -13.70 12.99
C GLN A 120 -14.13 -12.43 12.25
N LEU A 121 -13.07 -12.51 11.46
CA LEU A 121 -12.63 -11.39 10.64
C LEU A 121 -13.67 -11.01 9.59
N GLN A 122 -14.32 -12.00 8.99
CA GLN A 122 -15.38 -11.77 8.02
C GLN A 122 -16.60 -11.10 8.67
N GLU A 123 -17.02 -11.57 9.83
CA GLU A 123 -18.11 -10.96 10.61
C GLU A 123 -17.80 -9.50 10.96
N LEU A 124 -16.57 -9.23 11.38
CA LEU A 124 -16.12 -7.86 11.67
C LEU A 124 -16.20 -6.97 10.42
N LYS A 125 -15.75 -7.45 9.27
CA LYS A 125 -15.87 -6.73 8.00
C LYS A 125 -17.32 -6.42 7.64
N GLU A 126 -18.21 -7.39 7.77
CA GLU A 126 -19.63 -7.21 7.50
C GLU A 126 -20.27 -6.18 8.44
N THR A 127 -19.89 -6.21 9.71
CA THR A 127 -20.34 -5.21 10.69
C THR A 127 -19.90 -3.81 10.30
N LEU A 128 -18.65 -3.63 9.90
CA LEU A 128 -18.11 -2.34 9.46
C LEU A 128 -18.79 -1.84 8.18
N LEU A 129 -19.12 -2.74 7.26
CA LEU A 129 -19.85 -2.39 6.03
C LEU A 129 -21.24 -1.81 6.31
N ARG A 130 -21.89 -2.19 7.41
CA ARG A 130 -23.17 -1.63 7.82
C ARG A 130 -23.10 -0.17 8.23
N PHE A 131 -21.92 0.31 8.65
CA PHE A 131 -21.70 1.72 9.01
C PHE A 131 -21.38 2.59 7.78
N ARG A 132 -21.14 1.98 6.64
CA ARG A 132 -20.92 2.71 5.40
C ARG A 132 -22.23 3.37 4.98
N PRO A 133 -22.22 4.68 4.68
CA PRO A 133 -23.40 5.30 4.12
C PRO A 133 -23.76 4.57 2.80
N PRO A 134 -25.06 4.38 2.49
CA PRO A 134 -25.43 3.81 1.22
C PRO A 134 -24.81 4.64 0.09
N ASP A 135 -24.17 3.96 -0.85
CA ASP A 135 -23.69 4.60 -2.06
C ASP A 135 -24.85 5.40 -2.63
N LYS A 136 -24.71 6.71 -2.73
CA LYS A 136 -25.63 7.54 -3.47
C LYS A 136 -25.54 7.06 -4.90
N GLY A 137 -26.54 6.26 -5.29
CA GLY A 137 -26.56 5.57 -6.56
C GLY A 137 -26.20 6.50 -7.71
N GLY A 138 -25.30 6.07 -8.58
CA GLY A 138 -24.92 6.78 -9.78
C GLY A 138 -23.91 7.89 -9.59
N GLY A 139 -23.32 8.03 -8.43
CA GLY A 139 -22.13 8.84 -8.27
C GLY A 139 -20.97 8.16 -8.97
N GLU A 140 -20.61 8.65 -10.11
CA GLU A 140 -19.39 8.28 -10.78
C GLU A 140 -18.23 8.46 -9.82
N CYS A 141 -17.77 7.36 -9.25
CA CYS A 141 -16.56 7.32 -8.44
C CYS A 141 -15.29 7.44 -9.29
N ASP A 142 -15.45 7.62 -10.56
CA ASP A 142 -14.39 7.94 -11.48
C ASP A 142 -14.22 9.44 -11.54
N ARG A 143 -13.57 9.95 -10.52
CA ARG A 143 -12.88 11.21 -10.71
C ARG A 143 -11.43 10.90 -10.94
N PRO A 144 -10.95 11.01 -12.17
CA PRO A 144 -9.55 11.19 -12.42
C PRO A 144 -9.19 12.57 -11.84
N VAL A 145 -8.54 12.56 -10.75
CA VAL A 145 -7.91 13.78 -10.26
C VAL A 145 -6.43 13.58 -10.37
#